data_edb387d2e669a1a97cc409f5c6376c7e
#
_entry.id   edb387d2e669a1a97cc409f5c6376c7e
#
_cell.length_a   1.000
_cell.length_b   1.000
_cell.length_c   1.000
_cell.angle_alpha   90.00
_cell.angle_beta   90.00
_cell.angle_gamma   90.00
#
_symmetry.space_group_name_H-M   'P 1'
#
loop_
_entity.id
_entity.type
_entity.pdbx_description
1 polymer ?
#
loop_
_entity_poly.entity_id
_entity_poly.type
_entity_poly.pdbx_seq_one_letter_code
_entity_poly.pdbx_strand_id
1 'polypeptide(L)'
;LPLFAKSSEKLITCLADLHLADRLGIHSTFLFKLKLFFKYGIFRFWKKSGKMDFYVTLQREFYRLKIHELEKIYRKNQEYLEKHSFDSLSETHYKKSVEYFRKQLYELYSRLAKPSFTEKALQDSRHFRKFLKYYPVILSTNHSLLNSIPDHYLLDYVIIDEASQVDLLTALPVLSRCRNLIVVGDTKQLPQIVDTKLDKTGLSSIPAEYDYFSQNILSSILAVFKQHVPRVILKEHYRCHPEIIGFCNRKYYNDELIPFTSADMSEKPLVLYKTAKGNHSRQITHDYVKERGIYNQREIDIVQNEMLEKLGINPEKDDIGFVTPYRRQVCKASRILPDYIVSDTVHKYQGREKDIIILSTVLDKKSGRNHLHFVDDPHLVNVAVSRARKKLIVDTDHDYFMKHGKHMRDLCHYIQYHTLDSQVIESDIISVFDLLYKNYSDKLKKLQARLSDHSQFRSENIVHALLEDILSRPEYSDFTFVAQVRLHDIFRNPNFANTGSSHDMENDYLDKASVDFVIYRKCGNRFAFAIEVDGFAFHENNPEQLTRDRLKQAIFDKYGLKILRLPTNGSGEEQKILAMLDRIQQSYG
;
A
#
# COMPACT_ATOMS: atom_id res chain seq x y z
N LEU A 1 6.54 -18.02 -42.23
CA LEU A 1 5.76 -16.83 -41.90
C LEU A 1 5.63 -15.91 -43.11
N PRO A 2 4.48 -15.25 -43.32
CA PRO A 2 4.22 -14.45 -44.52
C PRO A 2 5.11 -13.19 -44.61
N LEU A 3 5.18 -12.60 -45.77
CA LEU A 3 5.97 -11.43 -46.17
C LEU A 3 5.84 -10.17 -45.27
N PHE A 4 4.85 -10.12 -44.37
CA PHE A 4 4.60 -8.99 -43.49
C PHE A 4 5.38 -8.99 -42.17
N ALA A 5 6.07 -10.08 -41.83
CA ALA A 5 6.86 -10.19 -40.59
C ALA A 5 8.17 -9.37 -40.63
N LYS A 6 8.13 -8.17 -41.26
CA LYS A 6 9.28 -7.26 -41.32
C LYS A 6 9.23 -6.14 -40.27
N SER A 7 8.13 -6.01 -39.53
CA SER A 7 7.93 -4.94 -38.53
C SER A 7 7.05 -5.43 -37.39
N SER A 8 7.49 -5.18 -36.15
CA SER A 8 6.71 -5.48 -34.95
C SER A 8 5.36 -4.74 -34.92
N GLU A 9 5.30 -3.51 -35.42
CA GLU A 9 4.10 -2.68 -35.51
C GLU A 9 3.00 -3.32 -36.39
N LYS A 10 3.40 -3.90 -37.53
CA LYS A 10 2.44 -4.62 -38.39
C LYS A 10 1.89 -5.88 -37.73
N LEU A 11 2.70 -6.58 -36.95
CA LEU A 11 2.28 -7.77 -36.21
C LEU A 11 1.30 -7.44 -35.09
N ILE A 12 1.57 -6.39 -34.30
CA ILE A 12 0.66 -5.99 -33.20
C ILE A 12 -0.68 -5.50 -33.77
N THR A 13 -0.65 -4.77 -34.89
CA THR A 13 -1.88 -4.33 -35.57
C THR A 13 -2.67 -5.52 -36.10
N CYS A 14 -1.99 -6.54 -36.63
CA CYS A 14 -2.62 -7.78 -37.06
C CYS A 14 -3.29 -8.53 -35.90
N LEU A 15 -2.60 -8.64 -34.76
CA LEU A 15 -3.14 -9.24 -33.53
C LEU A 15 -4.37 -8.49 -33.03
N ALA A 16 -4.34 -7.16 -33.04
CA ALA A 16 -5.47 -6.32 -32.66
C ALA A 16 -6.68 -6.53 -33.59
N ASP A 17 -6.48 -6.51 -34.90
CA ASP A 17 -7.54 -6.79 -35.89
C ASP A 17 -8.15 -8.19 -35.70
N LEU A 18 -7.33 -9.20 -35.38
CA LEU A 18 -7.77 -10.56 -35.11
C LEU A 18 -8.61 -10.65 -33.83
N HIS A 19 -8.15 -10.04 -32.74
CA HIS A 19 -8.90 -10.00 -31.47
C HIS A 19 -10.25 -9.29 -31.62
N LEU A 20 -10.27 -8.19 -32.37
CA LEU A 20 -11.50 -7.46 -32.65
C LEU A 20 -12.49 -8.31 -33.47
N ALA A 21 -11.99 -9.00 -34.51
CA ALA A 21 -12.79 -9.89 -35.33
C ALA A 21 -13.36 -11.07 -34.52
N ASP A 22 -12.62 -11.59 -33.55
CA ASP A 22 -13.11 -12.63 -32.66
C ASP A 22 -14.23 -12.13 -31.75
N ARG A 23 -14.08 -10.96 -31.14
CA ARG A 23 -15.13 -10.34 -30.32
C ARG A 23 -16.43 -10.06 -31.10
N LEU A 24 -16.29 -9.68 -32.36
CA LEU A 24 -17.43 -9.38 -33.24
C LEU A 24 -17.99 -10.61 -33.95
N GLY A 25 -17.39 -11.79 -33.81
CA GLY A 25 -17.79 -13.02 -34.47
C GLY A 25 -17.62 -13.01 -36.02
N ILE A 26 -16.85 -12.03 -36.57
CA ILE A 26 -16.69 -11.84 -38.01
C ILE A 26 -15.45 -12.51 -38.60
N HIS A 27 -14.69 -13.23 -37.82
CA HIS A 27 -13.41 -13.87 -38.20
C HIS A 27 -13.54 -14.88 -39.37
N SER A 28 -14.72 -15.45 -39.58
CA SER A 28 -15.00 -16.40 -40.67
C SER A 28 -15.48 -15.75 -41.95
N THR A 29 -15.80 -14.45 -41.92
CA THR A 29 -16.39 -13.74 -43.10
C THR A 29 -15.39 -13.59 -44.24
N PHE A 30 -15.87 -13.65 -45.46
CA PHE A 30 -15.06 -13.50 -46.68
C PHE A 30 -14.34 -12.13 -46.70
N LEU A 31 -15.05 -11.07 -46.36
CA LEU A 31 -14.50 -9.71 -46.30
C LEU A 31 -13.32 -9.56 -45.32
N PHE A 32 -13.43 -10.20 -44.16
CA PHE A 32 -12.34 -10.16 -43.19
C PHE A 32 -11.11 -10.95 -43.67
N LYS A 33 -11.32 -12.10 -44.31
CA LYS A 33 -10.25 -12.88 -44.94
C LYS A 33 -9.55 -12.09 -46.06
N LEU A 34 -10.31 -11.35 -46.83
CA LEU A 34 -9.79 -10.49 -47.90
C LEU A 34 -8.96 -9.32 -47.30
N LYS A 35 -9.43 -8.71 -46.22
CA LYS A 35 -8.69 -7.69 -45.46
C LYS A 35 -7.35 -8.23 -44.97
N LEU A 36 -7.34 -9.41 -44.39
CA LEU A 36 -6.11 -10.05 -43.89
C LEU A 36 -5.12 -10.37 -45.02
N PHE A 37 -5.64 -10.79 -46.18
CA PHE A 37 -4.82 -11.02 -47.35
C PHE A 37 -4.14 -9.74 -47.86
N PHE A 38 -4.91 -8.68 -48.11
CA PHE A 38 -4.37 -7.44 -48.66
C PHE A 38 -3.55 -6.64 -47.67
N LYS A 39 -3.94 -6.58 -46.39
CA LYS A 39 -3.26 -5.78 -45.37
C LYS A 39 -2.03 -6.48 -44.80
N TYR A 40 -2.11 -7.81 -44.67
CA TYR A 40 -1.06 -8.58 -43.96
C TYR A 40 -0.45 -9.73 -44.78
N GLY A 41 -0.92 -9.98 -45.99
CA GLY A 41 -0.40 -11.05 -46.85
C GLY A 41 -0.68 -12.47 -46.33
N ILE A 42 -1.76 -12.64 -45.55
CA ILE A 42 -2.13 -13.94 -44.96
C ILE A 42 -3.04 -14.69 -45.92
N PHE A 43 -2.47 -15.73 -46.62
CA PHE A 43 -3.18 -16.50 -47.65
C PHE A 43 -3.93 -17.72 -47.13
N ARG A 44 -3.47 -18.35 -46.07
CA ARG A 44 -4.05 -19.59 -45.52
C ARG A 44 -4.24 -19.48 -44.02
N PHE A 45 -5.50 -19.45 -43.64
CA PHE A 45 -5.94 -19.49 -42.25
C PHE A 45 -6.22 -20.95 -41.81
N TRP A 46 -5.68 -21.37 -40.70
CA TRP A 46 -6.08 -22.52 -39.86
C TRP A 46 -6.23 -23.92 -40.52
N LYS A 47 -5.58 -24.28 -41.59
CA LYS A 47 -5.78 -25.63 -42.11
C LYS A 47 -4.97 -26.75 -41.42
N LYS A 48 -3.98 -26.44 -40.54
CA LYS A 48 -3.13 -27.46 -39.90
C LYS A 48 -2.81 -27.26 -38.42
N SER A 49 -3.02 -26.09 -37.84
CA SER A 49 -2.80 -25.81 -36.42
C SER A 49 -4.04 -25.13 -35.83
N GLY A 50 -4.34 -25.37 -34.58
CA GLY A 50 -5.48 -24.76 -33.90
C GLY A 50 -5.38 -23.23 -33.89
N LYS A 51 -6.52 -22.56 -33.72
CA LYS A 51 -6.62 -21.09 -33.65
C LYS A 51 -5.65 -20.52 -32.61
N MET A 52 -5.53 -21.17 -31.45
CA MET A 52 -4.65 -20.77 -30.35
C MET A 52 -3.19 -20.80 -30.73
N ASP A 53 -2.72 -21.84 -31.41
CA ASP A 53 -1.33 -21.96 -31.87
C ASP A 53 -0.92 -20.84 -32.82
N PHE A 54 -1.86 -20.37 -33.62
CA PHE A 54 -1.60 -19.26 -34.54
C PHE A 54 -1.41 -17.93 -33.80
N TYR A 55 -2.24 -17.63 -32.79
CA TYR A 55 -2.08 -16.44 -31.96
C TYR A 55 -0.76 -16.46 -31.18
N VAL A 56 -0.45 -17.57 -30.54
CA VAL A 56 0.80 -17.74 -29.82
C VAL A 56 2.02 -17.57 -30.75
N THR A 57 1.94 -18.12 -31.96
CA THR A 57 3.02 -17.96 -32.96
C THR A 57 3.20 -16.49 -33.39
N LEU A 58 2.10 -15.75 -33.63
CA LEU A 58 2.18 -14.33 -33.96
C LEU A 58 2.72 -13.49 -32.81
N GLN A 59 2.30 -13.77 -31.58
CA GLN A 59 2.80 -13.10 -30.39
C GLN A 59 4.30 -13.33 -30.21
N ARG A 60 4.75 -14.58 -30.32
CA ARG A 60 6.19 -14.91 -30.23
C ARG A 60 7.01 -14.17 -31.29
N GLU A 61 6.54 -14.12 -32.53
CA GLU A 61 7.22 -13.38 -33.60
C GLU A 61 7.19 -11.87 -33.39
N PHE A 62 6.10 -11.33 -32.82
CA PHE A 62 6.06 -9.92 -32.42
C PHE A 62 7.16 -9.61 -31.42
N TYR A 63 7.26 -10.38 -30.32
CA TYR A 63 8.28 -10.14 -29.31
C TYR A 63 9.69 -10.32 -29.88
N ARG A 64 9.93 -11.35 -30.69
CA ARG A 64 11.22 -11.56 -31.35
C ARG A 64 11.65 -10.35 -32.19
N LEU A 65 10.77 -9.85 -33.02
CA LEU A 65 11.05 -8.68 -33.87
C LEU A 65 11.20 -7.41 -33.03
N LYS A 66 10.35 -7.23 -32.03
CA LYS A 66 10.41 -6.06 -31.15
C LYS A 66 11.71 -5.99 -30.36
N ILE A 67 12.15 -7.10 -29.83
CA ILE A 67 13.45 -7.20 -29.15
C ILE A 67 14.57 -6.82 -30.10
N HIS A 68 14.59 -7.40 -31.30
CA HIS A 68 15.62 -7.09 -32.29
C HIS A 68 15.62 -5.60 -32.71
N GLU A 69 14.45 -5.00 -32.91
CA GLU A 69 14.31 -3.56 -33.19
C GLU A 69 14.85 -2.69 -32.05
N LEU A 70 14.52 -3.05 -30.81
CA LEU A 70 14.98 -2.34 -29.62
C LEU A 70 16.49 -2.49 -29.40
N GLU A 71 17.04 -3.68 -29.58
CA GLU A 71 18.50 -3.91 -29.53
C GLU A 71 19.26 -3.08 -30.57
N LYS A 72 18.72 -2.98 -31.77
CA LYS A 72 19.33 -2.15 -32.82
C LYS A 72 19.33 -0.67 -32.44
N ILE A 73 18.23 -0.17 -31.89
CA ILE A 73 18.13 1.22 -31.42
C ILE A 73 19.07 1.44 -30.23
N TYR A 74 19.12 0.51 -29.28
CA TYR A 74 20.00 0.57 -28.13
C TYR A 74 21.48 0.66 -28.56
N ARG A 75 21.96 -0.25 -29.44
CA ARG A 75 23.33 -0.21 -29.95
C ARG A 75 23.66 1.11 -30.65
N LYS A 76 22.76 1.58 -31.51
CA LYS A 76 22.93 2.87 -32.17
C LYS A 76 23.07 4.04 -31.20
N ASN A 77 22.25 4.06 -30.14
CA ASN A 77 22.31 5.10 -29.13
C ASN A 77 23.58 5.00 -28.28
N GLN A 78 23.99 3.78 -27.92
CA GLN A 78 25.24 3.52 -27.20
C GLN A 78 26.46 4.00 -28.01
N GLU A 79 26.58 3.61 -29.28
CA GLU A 79 27.62 4.07 -30.17
C GLU A 79 27.66 5.59 -30.31
N TYR A 80 26.48 6.23 -30.34
CA TYR A 80 26.37 7.69 -30.39
C TYR A 80 26.91 8.35 -29.12
N LEU A 81 26.52 7.85 -27.94
CA LEU A 81 26.96 8.38 -26.63
C LEU A 81 28.46 8.18 -26.42
N GLU A 82 28.98 7.01 -26.76
CA GLU A 82 30.42 6.71 -26.70
C GLU A 82 31.24 7.63 -27.64
N LYS A 83 30.77 7.79 -28.88
CA LYS A 83 31.42 8.66 -29.87
C LYS A 83 31.51 10.12 -29.41
N HIS A 84 30.50 10.61 -28.68
CA HIS A 84 30.44 11.99 -28.20
C HIS A 84 30.99 12.17 -26.79
N SER A 85 31.52 11.10 -26.15
CA SER A 85 32.08 11.15 -24.79
C SER A 85 31.16 11.87 -23.80
N PHE A 86 29.86 11.57 -23.83
CA PHE A 86 28.82 12.28 -23.11
C PHE A 86 29.12 12.41 -21.61
N ASP A 87 29.57 11.32 -20.97
CA ASP A 87 29.90 11.31 -19.54
C ASP A 87 31.03 12.28 -19.20
N SER A 88 32.07 12.31 -20.00
CA SER A 88 33.19 13.24 -19.82
C SER A 88 32.79 14.71 -20.02
N LEU A 89 31.91 14.98 -20.99
CA LEU A 89 31.38 16.32 -21.23
C LEU A 89 30.46 16.75 -20.08
N SER A 90 29.61 15.87 -19.59
CA SER A 90 28.70 16.09 -18.47
C SER A 90 29.49 16.41 -17.19
N GLU A 91 30.50 15.61 -16.86
CA GLU A 91 31.38 15.82 -15.71
C GLU A 91 32.12 17.17 -15.81
N THR A 92 32.65 17.48 -16.99
CA THR A 92 33.36 18.74 -17.25
C THR A 92 32.40 19.94 -17.10
N HIS A 93 31.20 19.83 -17.63
CA HIS A 93 30.17 20.86 -17.50
C HIS A 93 29.81 21.08 -16.04
N TYR A 94 29.59 20.00 -15.28
CA TYR A 94 29.28 20.10 -13.85
C TYR A 94 30.40 20.79 -13.08
N LYS A 95 31.66 20.37 -13.25
CA LYS A 95 32.83 20.97 -12.58
C LYS A 95 32.93 22.47 -12.87
N LYS A 96 32.84 22.85 -14.15
CA LYS A 96 32.90 24.28 -14.56
C LYS A 96 31.71 25.09 -14.04
N SER A 97 30.52 24.52 -14.03
CA SER A 97 29.32 25.17 -13.50
C SER A 97 29.44 25.45 -11.99
N VAL A 98 29.94 24.45 -11.22
CA VAL A 98 30.18 24.61 -9.78
C VAL A 98 31.28 25.65 -9.50
N GLU A 99 32.36 25.64 -10.27
CA GLU A 99 33.46 26.62 -10.15
C GLU A 99 32.94 28.02 -10.44
N TYR A 100 32.23 28.22 -11.54
CA TYR A 100 31.59 29.48 -11.88
C TYR A 100 30.63 29.96 -10.81
N PHE A 101 29.77 29.11 -10.30
CA PHE A 101 28.83 29.42 -9.23
C PHE A 101 29.54 29.85 -7.95
N ARG A 102 30.58 29.11 -7.52
CA ARG A 102 31.41 29.48 -6.36
C ARG A 102 32.07 30.84 -6.52
N LYS A 103 32.59 31.15 -7.72
CA LYS A 103 33.18 32.46 -8.03
C LYS A 103 32.15 33.56 -7.92
N GLN A 104 30.95 33.40 -8.48
CA GLN A 104 29.87 34.36 -8.39
C GLN A 104 29.43 34.60 -6.93
N LEU A 105 29.27 33.52 -6.15
CA LEU A 105 28.96 33.65 -4.72
C LEU A 105 30.06 34.40 -3.97
N TYR A 106 31.32 34.09 -4.23
CA TYR A 106 32.44 34.78 -3.60
C TYR A 106 32.46 36.29 -3.95
N GLU A 107 32.28 36.65 -5.21
CA GLU A 107 32.21 38.05 -5.65
C GLU A 107 31.05 38.80 -5.01
N LEU A 108 29.89 38.19 -4.85
CA LEU A 108 28.70 38.78 -4.26
C LEU A 108 28.80 38.90 -2.73
N TYR A 109 29.32 37.90 -2.03
CA TYR A 109 29.19 37.79 -0.58
C TYR A 109 30.48 37.97 0.23
N SER A 110 31.68 37.86 -0.38
CA SER A 110 32.96 37.95 0.35
C SER A 110 33.18 39.28 1.08
N ARG A 111 32.58 40.37 0.60
CA ARG A 111 32.70 41.72 1.18
C ARG A 111 31.53 42.10 2.10
N LEU A 112 30.57 41.23 2.29
CA LEU A 112 29.42 41.51 3.12
C LEU A 112 29.69 41.11 4.58
N ALA A 113 29.56 42.09 5.49
CA ALA A 113 29.57 41.80 6.93
C ALA A 113 28.38 40.89 7.28
N LYS A 114 28.59 39.93 8.20
CA LYS A 114 27.49 39.10 8.68
C LYS A 114 26.48 39.95 9.47
N PRO A 115 25.29 40.26 8.92
CA PRO A 115 24.31 41.08 9.61
C PRO A 115 23.54 40.23 10.64
N SER A 116 23.14 40.88 11.72
CA SER A 116 22.14 40.37 12.64
C SER A 116 20.78 40.96 12.29
N PHE A 117 19.76 40.15 12.18
CA PHE A 117 18.38 40.54 11.93
C PHE A 117 17.51 40.08 13.10
N THR A 118 16.69 40.98 13.65
CA THR A 118 15.65 40.61 14.62
C THR A 118 14.32 40.40 13.90
N GLU A 119 13.47 39.55 14.43
CA GLU A 119 12.14 39.29 13.87
C GLU A 119 11.33 40.59 13.67
N LYS A 120 11.34 41.47 14.67
CA LYS A 120 10.67 42.76 14.60
C LYS A 120 11.21 43.67 13.48
N ALA A 121 12.52 43.64 13.22
CA ALA A 121 13.12 44.42 12.13
C ALA A 121 12.71 43.89 10.75
N LEU A 122 12.44 42.60 10.62
CA LEU A 122 12.02 41.98 9.36
C LEU A 122 10.59 42.39 8.94
N GLN A 123 9.79 42.95 9.85
CA GLN A 123 8.47 43.49 9.52
C GLN A 123 8.56 44.88 8.80
N ASP A 124 9.71 45.53 8.82
CA ASP A 124 9.94 46.75 8.05
C ASP A 124 10.48 46.44 6.65
N SER A 125 9.83 46.93 5.61
CA SER A 125 10.18 46.64 4.22
C SER A 125 11.62 47.02 3.81
N ARG A 126 12.25 48.01 4.46
CA ARG A 126 13.64 48.41 4.17
C ARG A 126 14.63 47.40 4.77
N HIS A 127 14.39 47.00 6.00
CA HIS A 127 15.18 45.95 6.66
C HIS A 127 15.01 44.61 5.97
N PHE A 128 13.81 44.29 5.56
CA PHE A 128 13.51 43.06 4.80
C PHE A 128 14.21 43.01 3.44
N ARG A 129 14.26 44.15 2.68
CA ARG A 129 15.06 44.23 1.45
C ARG A 129 16.55 44.00 1.71
N LYS A 130 17.06 44.50 2.85
CA LYS A 130 18.45 44.27 3.24
C LYS A 130 18.68 42.80 3.59
N PHE A 131 17.72 42.16 4.29
CA PHE A 131 17.72 40.75 4.59
C PHE A 131 17.75 39.91 3.32
N LEU A 132 16.92 40.18 2.32
CA LEU A 132 16.86 39.46 1.05
C LEU A 132 18.18 39.53 0.24
N LYS A 133 19.04 40.52 0.48
CA LYS A 133 20.38 40.52 -0.15
C LYS A 133 21.27 39.41 0.37
N TYR A 134 21.05 38.94 1.60
CA TYR A 134 21.79 37.83 2.21
C TYR A 134 21.08 36.51 2.09
N TYR A 135 19.75 36.52 2.15
CA TYR A 135 18.87 35.36 2.10
C TYR A 135 17.81 35.55 1.01
N PRO A 136 18.21 35.40 -0.27
CA PRO A 136 17.31 35.70 -1.41
C PRO A 136 16.18 34.67 -1.57
N VAL A 137 16.28 33.50 -0.92
CA VAL A 137 15.28 32.44 -0.96
C VAL A 137 14.67 32.28 0.43
N ILE A 138 13.35 32.33 0.50
CA ILE A 138 12.57 32.12 1.72
C ILE A 138 11.74 30.87 1.53
N LEU A 139 11.83 29.94 2.46
CA LEU A 139 10.99 28.74 2.52
C LEU A 139 9.88 28.96 3.55
N SER A 140 8.63 28.78 3.14
CA SER A 140 7.47 28.93 4.00
C SER A 140 6.34 28.00 3.57
N THR A 141 5.41 27.70 4.47
CA THR A 141 4.12 27.16 4.08
C THR A 141 3.23 28.29 3.55
N ASN A 142 2.23 27.96 2.73
CA ASN A 142 1.29 28.96 2.22
C ASN A 142 0.61 29.75 3.34
N HIS A 143 0.26 29.10 4.45
CA HIS A 143 -0.36 29.73 5.62
C HIS A 143 0.58 30.70 6.35
N SER A 144 1.87 30.38 6.42
CA SER A 144 2.84 31.16 7.21
C SER A 144 3.48 32.29 6.42
N LEU A 145 3.35 32.31 5.09
CA LEU A 145 4.05 33.27 4.25
C LEU A 145 3.71 34.74 4.62
N LEU A 146 2.43 35.04 4.81
CA LEU A 146 1.98 36.40 5.17
C LEU A 146 2.57 36.89 6.49
N ASN A 147 2.75 35.98 7.45
CA ASN A 147 3.36 36.30 8.75
C ASN A 147 4.90 36.46 8.67
N SER A 148 5.50 35.96 7.59
CA SER A 148 6.95 35.90 7.41
C SER A 148 7.51 37.06 6.59
N ILE A 149 6.65 37.87 5.96
CA ILE A 149 7.04 38.99 5.11
C ILE A 149 6.30 40.26 5.54
N PRO A 150 6.88 41.47 5.33
CA PRO A 150 6.24 42.73 5.67
C PRO A 150 4.92 42.94 4.91
N ASP A 151 4.01 43.70 5.51
CA ASP A 151 2.76 44.08 4.84
C ASP A 151 3.03 44.79 3.52
N HIS A 152 2.23 44.45 2.51
CA HIS A 152 2.32 45.01 1.14
C HIS A 152 3.66 44.75 0.42
N TYR A 153 4.56 43.92 0.96
CA TYR A 153 5.78 43.54 0.25
C TYR A 153 5.45 42.56 -0.89
N LEU A 154 5.94 42.84 -2.09
CA LEU A 154 5.81 41.98 -3.25
C LEU A 154 7.13 41.24 -3.51
N LEU A 155 7.11 39.94 -3.44
CA LEU A 155 8.22 39.08 -3.84
C LEU A 155 8.36 39.07 -5.37
N ASP A 156 9.58 39.05 -5.87
CA ASP A 156 9.83 39.01 -7.32
C ASP A 156 9.32 37.72 -7.94
N TYR A 157 9.53 36.59 -7.26
CA TYR A 157 9.03 35.27 -7.63
C TYR A 157 8.46 34.55 -6.43
N VAL A 158 7.36 33.88 -6.64
CA VAL A 158 6.83 32.85 -5.72
C VAL A 158 6.74 31.52 -6.47
N ILE A 159 7.30 30.47 -5.87
CA ILE A 159 7.23 29.12 -6.39
C ILE A 159 6.34 28.33 -5.45
N ILE A 160 5.22 27.83 -5.96
CA ILE A 160 4.33 26.92 -5.23
C ILE A 160 4.64 25.51 -5.68
N ASP A 161 5.22 24.71 -4.79
CA ASP A 161 5.49 23.30 -5.03
C ASP A 161 4.33 22.43 -4.52
N GLU A 162 4.18 21.21 -5.07
CA GLU A 162 3.06 20.30 -4.80
C GLU A 162 1.68 21.00 -4.96
N ALA A 163 1.57 21.83 -6.00
CA ALA A 163 0.44 22.72 -6.20
C ALA A 163 -0.91 22.00 -6.44
N SER A 164 -0.90 20.73 -6.79
CA SER A 164 -2.11 19.89 -6.84
C SER A 164 -2.78 19.73 -5.48
N GLN A 165 -2.03 19.89 -4.37
CA GLN A 165 -2.54 19.78 -3.01
C GLN A 165 -2.94 21.15 -2.40
N VAL A 166 -2.66 22.24 -3.07
CA VAL A 166 -2.93 23.59 -2.57
C VAL A 166 -4.32 24.04 -3.01
N ASP A 167 -5.23 24.17 -2.06
CA ASP A 167 -6.55 24.71 -2.32
C ASP A 167 -6.54 26.22 -2.63
N LEU A 168 -7.60 26.72 -3.27
CA LEU A 168 -7.67 28.09 -3.73
C LEU A 168 -7.67 29.11 -2.59
N LEU A 169 -8.26 28.80 -1.44
CA LEU A 169 -8.33 29.73 -0.31
C LEU A 169 -6.96 29.96 0.31
N THR A 170 -6.16 28.89 0.45
CA THR A 170 -4.79 28.98 0.96
C THR A 170 -3.81 29.57 -0.06
N ALA A 171 -4.13 29.49 -1.36
CA ALA A 171 -3.33 30.11 -2.42
C ALA A 171 -3.52 31.63 -2.54
N LEU A 172 -4.73 32.15 -2.33
CA LEU A 172 -5.05 33.59 -2.51
C LEU A 172 -4.09 34.55 -1.77
N PRO A 173 -3.80 34.33 -0.46
CA PRO A 173 -2.85 35.19 0.25
C PRO A 173 -1.46 35.20 -0.39
N VAL A 174 -1.00 34.05 -0.86
CA VAL A 174 0.31 33.87 -1.51
C VAL A 174 0.33 34.63 -2.85
N LEU A 175 -0.73 34.46 -3.65
CA LEU A 175 -0.87 35.16 -4.95
C LEU A 175 -0.86 36.67 -4.80
N SER A 176 -1.42 37.22 -3.70
CA SER A 176 -1.43 38.67 -3.45
C SER A 176 -0.04 39.26 -3.17
N ARG A 177 0.98 38.42 -2.96
CA ARG A 177 2.34 38.80 -2.56
C ARG A 177 3.40 38.49 -3.61
N CYS A 178 3.03 38.16 -4.84
CA CYS A 178 3.99 37.87 -5.89
C CYS A 178 3.84 38.73 -7.14
N ARG A 179 4.96 39.01 -7.79
CA ARG A 179 5.01 39.63 -9.13
C ARG A 179 4.96 38.56 -10.22
N ASN A 180 5.70 37.49 -10.03
CA ASN A 180 5.77 36.37 -10.94
C ASN A 180 5.48 35.11 -10.16
N LEU A 181 4.62 34.23 -10.72
CA LEU A 181 4.22 32.97 -10.12
C LEU A 181 4.75 31.79 -10.94
N ILE A 182 5.39 30.87 -10.25
CA ILE A 182 5.78 29.56 -10.81
C ILE A 182 5.01 28.50 -10.04
N VAL A 183 4.27 27.66 -10.73
CA VAL A 183 3.46 26.59 -10.14
C VAL A 183 4.02 25.25 -10.56
N VAL A 184 4.47 24.48 -9.58
CA VAL A 184 5.03 23.14 -9.76
C VAL A 184 4.07 22.13 -9.15
N GLY A 185 3.69 21.12 -9.90
CA GLY A 185 2.76 20.11 -9.42
C GLY A 185 2.37 19.11 -10.51
N ASP A 186 1.59 18.13 -10.11
CA ASP A 186 1.20 17.03 -10.97
C ASP A 186 -0.31 16.76 -10.85
N THR A 187 -1.03 16.96 -11.94
CA THR A 187 -2.48 16.72 -11.98
C THR A 187 -2.87 15.23 -11.90
N LYS A 188 -1.89 14.33 -11.95
CA LYS A 188 -2.07 12.88 -11.81
C LYS A 188 -1.74 12.35 -10.42
N GLN A 189 -1.27 13.22 -9.53
CA GLN A 189 -1.08 12.92 -8.11
C GLN A 189 -2.27 13.41 -7.28
N LEU A 190 -2.23 13.16 -5.97
CA LEU A 190 -3.36 13.47 -5.07
C LEU A 190 -3.76 14.95 -5.15
N PRO A 191 -5.07 15.24 -5.29
CA PRO A 191 -5.57 16.60 -5.24
C PRO A 191 -5.63 17.14 -3.81
N GLN A 192 -6.00 18.42 -3.67
CA GLN A 192 -6.25 19.05 -2.39
C GLN A 192 -7.33 18.32 -1.57
N ILE A 193 -7.21 18.40 -0.25
CA ILE A 193 -8.26 17.93 0.68
C ILE A 193 -9.19 19.10 0.97
N VAL A 194 -10.43 18.99 0.54
CA VAL A 194 -11.45 20.05 0.72
C VAL A 194 -12.09 19.96 2.11
N ASP A 195 -12.29 21.10 2.77
CA ASP A 195 -13.13 21.12 3.98
C ASP A 195 -14.61 21.03 3.60
N THR A 196 -15.19 19.85 3.82
CA THR A 196 -16.61 19.57 3.52
C THR A 196 -17.60 20.27 4.46
N LYS A 197 -17.11 20.92 5.53
CA LYS A 197 -17.95 21.71 6.44
C LYS A 197 -18.25 23.10 5.93
N LEU A 198 -17.52 23.58 4.92
CA LEU A 198 -17.78 24.87 4.29
C LEU A 198 -19.12 24.84 3.56
N ASP A 199 -19.89 25.92 3.75
CA ASP A 199 -21.19 26.06 3.12
C ASP A 199 -21.05 26.22 1.60
N LYS A 200 -21.84 25.46 0.85
CA LYS A 200 -21.92 25.52 -0.60
C LYS A 200 -22.93 26.54 -1.12
N THR A 201 -23.65 27.22 -0.23
CA THR A 201 -24.65 28.23 -0.61
C THR A 201 -23.98 29.43 -1.29
N GLY A 202 -24.52 29.87 -2.41
CA GLY A 202 -23.99 30.99 -3.19
C GLY A 202 -22.89 30.66 -4.21
N LEU A 203 -22.40 29.42 -4.31
CA LEU A 203 -21.35 29.02 -5.25
C LEU A 203 -21.82 28.93 -6.70
N SER A 204 -23.12 28.90 -6.96
CA SER A 204 -23.68 28.88 -8.32
C SER A 204 -23.32 30.08 -9.21
N SER A 205 -22.86 31.18 -8.60
CA SER A 205 -22.40 32.38 -9.29
C SER A 205 -20.88 32.41 -9.57
N ILE A 206 -20.13 31.46 -9.03
CA ILE A 206 -18.67 31.40 -9.22
C ILE A 206 -18.36 30.57 -10.46
N PRO A 207 -17.53 31.09 -11.41
CA PRO A 207 -17.09 30.31 -12.55
C PRO A 207 -16.38 29.02 -12.12
N ALA A 208 -16.59 27.93 -12.86
CA ALA A 208 -16.09 26.60 -12.53
C ALA A 208 -14.56 26.53 -12.35
N GLU A 209 -13.83 27.42 -13.01
CA GLU A 209 -12.38 27.56 -12.91
C GLU A 209 -11.90 28.01 -11.52
N TYR A 210 -12.78 28.63 -10.74
CA TYR A 210 -12.52 29.16 -9.39
C TYR A 210 -13.29 28.41 -8.29
N ASP A 211 -13.94 27.31 -8.61
CA ASP A 211 -14.67 26.54 -7.62
C ASP A 211 -13.72 25.84 -6.63
N TYR A 212 -13.74 26.27 -5.37
CA TYR A 212 -12.93 25.72 -4.29
C TYR A 212 -13.05 24.20 -4.11
N PHE A 213 -14.24 23.64 -4.34
CA PHE A 213 -14.50 22.22 -4.09
C PHE A 213 -13.97 21.30 -5.19
N SER A 214 -13.78 21.82 -6.39
CA SER A 214 -13.34 21.04 -7.54
C SER A 214 -11.97 21.42 -8.08
N GLN A 215 -11.46 22.61 -7.72
CA GLN A 215 -10.20 23.14 -8.24
C GLN A 215 -9.16 23.33 -7.14
N ASN A 216 -7.92 22.97 -7.45
CA ASN A 216 -6.72 23.43 -6.76
C ASN A 216 -6.03 24.54 -7.55
N ILE A 217 -4.97 25.13 -7.00
CA ILE A 217 -4.29 26.24 -7.69
C ILE A 217 -3.73 25.82 -9.07
N LEU A 218 -3.21 24.59 -9.19
CA LEU A 218 -2.69 24.09 -10.47
C LEU A 218 -3.79 23.92 -11.51
N SER A 219 -4.87 23.22 -11.15
CA SER A 219 -5.98 22.95 -12.06
C SER A 219 -6.74 24.23 -12.43
N SER A 220 -6.90 25.16 -11.48
CA SER A 220 -7.51 26.47 -11.71
C SER A 220 -6.71 27.30 -12.72
N ILE A 221 -5.39 27.41 -12.56
CA ILE A 221 -4.53 28.12 -13.51
C ILE A 221 -4.61 27.49 -14.90
N LEU A 222 -4.58 26.17 -14.98
CA LEU A 222 -4.71 25.48 -16.26
C LEU A 222 -6.09 25.71 -16.92
N ALA A 223 -7.15 25.77 -16.13
CA ALA A 223 -8.50 26.05 -16.63
C ALA A 223 -8.67 27.50 -17.11
N VAL A 224 -8.12 28.48 -16.37
CA VAL A 224 -8.20 29.91 -16.69
C VAL A 224 -7.35 30.25 -17.90
N PHE A 225 -6.08 29.88 -17.91
CA PHE A 225 -5.14 30.28 -18.97
C PHE A 225 -5.08 29.33 -20.16
N LYS A 226 -5.53 28.09 -20.00
CA LYS A 226 -5.59 27.07 -21.06
C LYS A 226 -4.25 26.89 -21.81
N GLN A 227 -4.23 27.25 -23.09
CA GLN A 227 -3.06 27.15 -23.95
C GLN A 227 -2.06 28.30 -23.78
N HIS A 228 -2.46 29.37 -23.09
CA HIS A 228 -1.65 30.58 -22.95
C HIS A 228 -0.68 30.53 -21.77
N VAL A 229 -0.82 29.56 -20.86
CA VAL A 229 0.15 29.40 -19.77
C VAL A 229 1.40 28.67 -20.29
N PRO A 230 2.59 29.25 -20.17
CA PRO A 230 3.82 28.53 -20.45
C PRO A 230 3.95 27.35 -19.50
N ARG A 231 4.08 26.14 -20.05
CA ARG A 231 4.24 24.93 -19.25
C ARG A 231 5.29 24.00 -19.83
N VAL A 232 6.03 23.37 -18.95
CA VAL A 232 7.02 22.35 -19.26
C VAL A 232 6.70 21.10 -18.43
N ILE A 233 6.77 19.93 -19.04
CA ILE A 233 6.65 18.65 -18.36
C ILE A 233 8.06 18.15 -18.06
N LEU A 234 8.36 17.89 -16.78
CA LEU A 234 9.59 17.23 -16.38
C LEU A 234 9.44 15.74 -16.66
N LYS A 235 10.05 15.27 -17.74
CA LYS A 235 9.90 13.86 -18.20
C LYS A 235 10.90 12.90 -17.58
N GLU A 236 12.03 13.42 -17.11
CA GLU A 236 13.09 12.60 -16.54
C GLU A 236 12.74 12.12 -15.14
N HIS A 237 12.83 10.81 -14.94
CA HIS A 237 12.50 10.16 -13.68
C HIS A 237 13.73 9.48 -13.09
N TYR A 238 14.13 9.90 -11.89
CA TYR A 238 15.38 9.49 -11.21
C TYR A 238 15.13 8.70 -9.91
N ARG A 239 13.89 8.28 -9.64
CA ARG A 239 13.52 7.71 -8.34
C ARG A 239 13.31 6.21 -8.38
N CYS A 240 12.28 5.78 -9.10
CA CYS A 240 11.81 4.40 -9.06
C CYS A 240 12.55 3.51 -10.06
N HIS A 241 12.64 2.22 -9.74
CA HIS A 241 13.02 1.21 -10.70
C HIS A 241 12.16 1.32 -11.98
N PRO A 242 12.74 1.17 -13.18
CA PRO A 242 12.02 1.37 -14.45
C PRO A 242 10.74 0.55 -14.59
N GLU A 243 10.69 -0.68 -14.09
CA GLU A 243 9.47 -1.50 -14.13
C GLU A 243 8.38 -0.98 -13.20
N ILE A 244 8.74 -0.39 -12.04
CA ILE A 244 7.76 0.18 -11.12
C ILE A 244 7.12 1.40 -11.74
N ILE A 245 7.93 2.38 -12.16
CA ILE A 245 7.39 3.60 -12.76
C ILE A 245 6.75 3.35 -14.13
N GLY A 246 7.12 2.27 -14.82
CA GLY A 246 6.55 1.86 -16.09
C GLY A 246 5.03 1.65 -16.03
N PHE A 247 4.49 1.17 -14.91
CA PHE A 247 3.03 1.12 -14.71
C PHE A 247 2.41 2.52 -14.74
N CYS A 248 2.94 3.43 -13.92
CA CYS A 248 2.45 4.80 -13.85
C CYS A 248 2.59 5.51 -15.20
N ASN A 249 3.73 5.32 -15.87
CA ASN A 249 4.04 5.92 -17.16
C ASN A 249 3.00 5.54 -18.22
N ARG A 250 2.73 4.25 -18.38
CA ARG A 250 1.71 3.76 -19.33
C ARG A 250 0.30 4.18 -18.96
N LYS A 251 -0.02 4.11 -17.65
CA LYS A 251 -1.39 4.29 -17.19
C LYS A 251 -1.81 5.75 -17.09
N TYR A 252 -0.89 6.65 -16.69
CA TYR A 252 -1.23 8.02 -16.32
C TYR A 252 -0.47 9.07 -17.13
N TYR A 253 0.72 8.75 -17.68
CA TYR A 253 1.60 9.72 -18.34
C TYR A 253 1.84 9.44 -19.82
N ASN A 254 1.02 8.59 -20.47
CA ASN A 254 1.07 8.29 -21.91
C ASN A 254 2.45 7.87 -22.42
N ASP A 255 3.23 7.16 -21.61
CA ASP A 255 4.61 6.75 -21.89
C ASP A 255 5.59 7.93 -22.12
N GLU A 256 5.29 9.11 -21.58
CA GLU A 256 6.14 10.29 -21.73
C GLU A 256 7.31 10.36 -20.73
N LEU A 257 7.24 9.62 -19.62
CA LEU A 257 8.32 9.61 -18.62
C LEU A 257 9.51 8.80 -19.13
N ILE A 258 10.70 9.30 -18.85
CA ILE A 258 11.99 8.68 -19.24
C ILE A 258 12.70 8.27 -17.94
N PRO A 259 12.71 6.97 -17.59
CA PRO A 259 13.45 6.51 -16.42
C PRO A 259 14.97 6.61 -16.64
N PHE A 260 15.65 7.27 -15.70
CA PHE A 260 17.12 7.37 -15.65
C PHE A 260 17.74 6.48 -14.58
N THR A 261 16.92 5.70 -13.89
CA THR A 261 17.38 4.72 -12.92
C THR A 261 17.86 3.46 -13.65
N SER A 262 18.98 2.90 -13.18
CA SER A 262 19.47 1.62 -13.67
C SER A 262 18.60 0.47 -13.16
N ALA A 263 18.43 -0.56 -13.98
CA ALA A 263 17.77 -1.80 -13.61
C ALA A 263 18.77 -2.96 -13.79
N ASP A 264 18.90 -3.79 -12.77
CA ASP A 264 19.56 -5.08 -12.90
C ASP A 264 18.51 -6.13 -13.27
N MET A 265 18.81 -6.94 -14.28
CA MET A 265 17.93 -8.03 -14.74
C MET A 265 17.68 -9.10 -13.66
N SER A 266 18.52 -9.16 -12.62
CA SER A 266 18.35 -10.05 -11.48
C SER A 266 17.37 -9.52 -10.43
N GLU A 267 17.05 -8.23 -10.44
CA GLU A 267 16.13 -7.61 -9.50
C GLU A 267 14.69 -8.03 -9.76
N LYS A 268 13.92 -8.16 -8.68
CA LYS A 268 12.49 -8.47 -8.70
C LYS A 268 11.72 -7.32 -8.07
N PRO A 269 11.53 -6.22 -8.84
CA PRO A 269 11.00 -4.98 -8.31
C PRO A 269 9.49 -5.00 -8.04
N LEU A 270 8.77 -5.96 -8.63
CA LEU A 270 7.32 -6.06 -8.56
C LEU A 270 6.91 -7.39 -7.92
N VAL A 271 6.12 -7.32 -6.85
CA VAL A 271 5.58 -8.50 -6.16
C VAL A 271 4.08 -8.31 -5.91
N LEU A 272 3.29 -9.32 -6.23
CA LEU A 272 1.88 -9.40 -5.89
C LEU A 272 1.67 -10.47 -4.82
N TYR A 273 1.27 -10.02 -3.63
CA TYR A 273 0.95 -10.87 -2.50
C TYR A 273 -0.57 -10.99 -2.38
N LYS A 274 -1.10 -12.19 -2.59
CA LYS A 274 -2.53 -12.46 -2.53
C LYS A 274 -2.92 -12.97 -1.15
N THR A 275 -3.85 -12.29 -0.49
CA THR A 275 -4.42 -12.79 0.76
C THR A 275 -5.21 -14.07 0.51
N ALA A 276 -5.15 -15.02 1.45
CA ALA A 276 -5.99 -16.21 1.40
C ALA A 276 -7.49 -15.82 1.47
N LYS A 277 -8.35 -16.64 0.89
CA LYS A 277 -9.81 -16.40 0.93
C LYS A 277 -10.29 -16.31 2.37
N GLY A 278 -11.05 -15.26 2.67
CA GLY A 278 -11.60 -14.99 3.98
C GLY A 278 -12.40 -13.69 3.98
N ASN A 279 -12.78 -13.26 5.17
CA ASN A 279 -13.48 -12.00 5.36
C ASN A 279 -12.74 -11.19 6.44
N HIS A 280 -11.78 -10.40 6.01
CA HIS A 280 -10.71 -9.87 6.85
C HIS A 280 -10.89 -8.40 7.22
N SER A 281 -11.52 -7.61 6.34
CA SER A 281 -11.77 -6.17 6.55
C SER A 281 -12.75 -5.95 7.69
N ARG A 282 -12.45 -5.03 8.58
CA ARG A 282 -13.28 -4.66 9.74
C ARG A 282 -13.42 -3.16 9.82
N GLN A 283 -14.63 -2.72 10.13
CA GLN A 283 -14.96 -1.31 10.35
C GLN A 283 -15.27 -1.05 11.82
N ILE A 284 -14.63 -0.02 12.38
CA ILE A 284 -14.92 0.48 13.72
C ILE A 284 -15.66 1.81 13.60
N THR A 285 -16.87 1.86 14.16
CA THR A 285 -17.79 3.00 14.02
C THR A 285 -18.12 3.71 15.33
N HIS A 286 -17.83 3.08 16.48
CA HIS A 286 -18.27 3.60 17.79
C HIS A 286 -17.53 4.84 18.27
N ASP A 287 -18.28 5.74 18.96
CA ASP A 287 -17.84 7.08 19.34
C ASP A 287 -16.77 7.13 20.43
N TYR A 288 -16.69 6.11 21.28
CA TYR A 288 -15.68 6.03 22.34
C TYR A 288 -14.31 5.50 21.87
N VAL A 289 -14.20 5.06 20.63
CA VAL A 289 -12.91 4.66 20.05
C VAL A 289 -12.31 5.87 19.35
N LYS A 290 -11.20 6.40 19.88
CA LYS A 290 -10.49 7.57 19.30
C LYS A 290 -10.10 7.40 17.82
N GLU A 291 -10.02 6.17 17.34
CA GLU A 291 -9.52 5.84 16.02
C GLU A 291 -10.58 5.03 15.25
N ARG A 292 -11.51 5.74 14.63
CA ARG A 292 -12.53 5.15 13.74
C ARG A 292 -11.92 4.79 12.38
N GLY A 293 -12.53 3.87 11.65
CA GLY A 293 -12.17 3.55 10.27
C GLY A 293 -12.07 2.06 9.99
N ILE A 294 -11.49 1.75 8.85
CA ILE A 294 -11.37 0.38 8.34
C ILE A 294 -9.94 -0.11 8.52
N TYR A 295 -9.81 -1.40 8.84
CA TYR A 295 -8.53 -2.10 8.87
C TYR A 295 -8.69 -3.56 8.43
N ASN A 296 -7.60 -4.18 8.04
CA ASN A 296 -7.48 -5.58 7.67
C ASN A 296 -6.29 -6.20 8.44
N GLN A 297 -6.61 -6.97 9.48
CA GLN A 297 -5.58 -7.59 10.30
C GLN A 297 -4.77 -8.61 9.51
N ARG A 298 -5.41 -9.32 8.57
CA ARG A 298 -4.75 -10.35 7.75
C ARG A 298 -3.57 -9.80 6.95
N GLU A 299 -3.70 -8.61 6.33
CA GLU A 299 -2.61 -8.00 5.59
C GLU A 299 -1.42 -7.63 6.51
N ILE A 300 -1.69 -7.22 7.76
CA ILE A 300 -0.64 -6.96 8.76
C ILE A 300 0.03 -8.27 9.19
N ASP A 301 -0.76 -9.32 9.46
CA ASP A 301 -0.25 -10.63 9.87
C ASP A 301 0.62 -11.27 8.79
N ILE A 302 0.26 -11.09 7.51
CA ILE A 302 1.05 -11.54 6.36
C ILE A 302 2.42 -10.86 6.35
N VAL A 303 2.46 -9.55 6.52
CA VAL A 303 3.74 -8.81 6.57
C VAL A 303 4.62 -9.31 7.70
N GLN A 304 4.05 -9.42 8.91
CA GLN A 304 4.81 -9.78 10.11
C GLN A 304 5.30 -11.23 10.11
N ASN A 305 4.46 -12.18 9.69
CA ASN A 305 4.70 -13.60 9.93
C ASN A 305 5.15 -14.38 8.69
N GLU A 306 5.10 -13.76 7.50
CA GLU A 306 5.38 -14.48 6.25
C GLU A 306 6.21 -13.66 5.26
N MET A 307 5.79 -12.44 4.94
CA MET A 307 6.30 -11.67 3.81
C MET A 307 7.79 -11.31 3.96
N LEU A 308 8.20 -10.83 5.12
CA LEU A 308 9.57 -10.39 5.36
C LEU A 308 10.57 -11.54 5.18
N GLU A 309 10.25 -12.71 5.70
CA GLU A 309 11.08 -13.91 5.60
C GLU A 309 11.07 -14.48 4.17
N LYS A 310 9.90 -14.73 3.59
CA LYS A 310 9.78 -15.32 2.24
C LYS A 310 10.43 -14.48 1.14
N LEU A 311 10.44 -13.15 1.28
CA LEU A 311 11.05 -12.24 0.32
C LEU A 311 12.49 -11.89 0.64
N GLY A 312 13.04 -12.40 1.75
CA GLY A 312 14.41 -12.14 2.18
C GLY A 312 14.70 -10.64 2.39
N ILE A 313 13.71 -9.90 2.91
CA ILE A 313 13.83 -8.46 3.14
C ILE A 313 14.75 -8.23 4.36
N ASN A 314 15.82 -7.48 4.15
CA ASN A 314 16.79 -7.19 5.20
C ASN A 314 16.62 -5.75 5.71
N PRO A 315 16.13 -5.55 6.96
CA PRO A 315 15.90 -4.22 7.50
C PRO A 315 17.17 -3.39 7.73
N GLU A 316 18.35 -4.01 7.77
CA GLU A 316 19.62 -3.29 7.89
C GLU A 316 20.06 -2.64 6.58
N LYS A 317 19.56 -3.15 5.45
CA LYS A 317 19.92 -2.70 4.10
C LYS A 317 18.83 -1.94 3.40
N ASP A 318 17.57 -2.22 3.75
CA ASP A 318 16.40 -1.73 3.03
C ASP A 318 15.58 -0.78 3.90
N ASP A 319 15.25 0.38 3.34
CA ASP A 319 14.34 1.34 3.95
C ASP A 319 12.89 0.97 3.57
N ILE A 320 12.10 0.50 4.56
CA ILE A 320 10.81 -0.15 4.31
C ILE A 320 9.65 0.76 4.73
N GLY A 321 8.65 0.88 3.86
CA GLY A 321 7.39 1.57 4.13
C GLY A 321 6.18 0.67 3.98
N PHE A 322 5.30 0.69 4.98
CA PHE A 322 3.97 0.12 4.92
C PHE A 322 2.97 1.24 4.62
N VAL A 323 2.39 1.21 3.44
CA VAL A 323 1.55 2.28 2.91
C VAL A 323 0.13 1.78 2.69
N THR A 324 -0.85 2.54 3.18
CA THR A 324 -2.25 2.13 3.12
C THR A 324 -3.19 3.34 2.95
N PRO A 325 -4.39 3.20 2.39
CA PRO A 325 -5.37 4.28 2.30
C PRO A 325 -5.93 4.76 3.65
N TYR A 326 -5.94 3.89 4.68
CA TYR A 326 -6.69 4.12 5.91
C TYR A 326 -5.83 4.35 7.15
N ARG A 327 -6.11 5.43 7.89
CA ARG A 327 -5.44 5.73 9.17
C ARG A 327 -5.55 4.61 10.19
N ARG A 328 -6.71 3.92 10.26
CA ARG A 328 -6.90 2.82 11.20
C ARG A 328 -5.95 1.66 10.93
N GLN A 329 -5.72 1.35 9.65
CA GLN A 329 -4.72 0.35 9.25
C GLN A 329 -3.33 0.77 9.69
N VAL A 330 -2.95 2.04 9.47
CA VAL A 330 -1.68 2.60 9.95
C VAL A 330 -1.51 2.41 11.46
N CYS A 331 -2.53 2.82 12.25
CA CYS A 331 -2.46 2.72 13.71
C CYS A 331 -2.31 1.27 14.20
N LYS A 332 -2.96 0.32 13.54
CA LYS A 332 -2.81 -1.11 13.86
C LYS A 332 -1.43 -1.62 13.42
N ALA A 333 -1.00 -1.31 12.21
CA ALA A 333 0.29 -1.72 11.68
C ALA A 333 1.46 -1.21 12.55
N SER A 334 1.45 0.07 12.93
CA SER A 334 2.49 0.68 13.79
C SER A 334 2.60 0.08 15.19
N ARG A 335 1.59 -0.66 15.66
CA ARG A 335 1.62 -1.34 16.97
C ARG A 335 2.11 -2.78 16.88
N ILE A 336 2.06 -3.36 15.69
CA ILE A 336 2.29 -4.79 15.44
C ILE A 336 3.57 -5.01 14.67
N LEU A 337 3.77 -4.23 13.59
CA LEU A 337 4.96 -4.35 12.74
C LEU A 337 6.19 -3.80 13.48
N PRO A 338 7.38 -4.33 13.18
CA PRO A 338 8.63 -3.83 13.74
C PRO A 338 8.86 -2.33 13.47
N ASP A 339 9.54 -1.63 14.38
CA ASP A 339 9.76 -0.18 14.34
C ASP A 339 10.52 0.32 13.09
N TYR A 340 11.31 -0.54 12.46
CA TYR A 340 12.01 -0.22 11.21
C TYR A 340 11.07 -0.13 9.97
N ILE A 341 9.82 -0.58 10.09
CA ILE A 341 8.80 -0.44 9.05
C ILE A 341 7.99 0.83 9.31
N VAL A 342 8.22 1.85 8.51
CA VAL A 342 7.50 3.12 8.64
C VAL A 342 6.10 2.99 8.05
N SER A 343 5.09 2.98 8.91
CA SER A 343 3.68 2.87 8.50
C SER A 343 3.04 4.25 8.38
N ASP A 344 2.45 4.59 7.23
CA ASP A 344 1.65 5.81 7.08
C ASP A 344 0.61 5.68 5.95
N THR A 345 -0.27 6.68 5.85
CA THR A 345 -1.24 6.74 4.76
C THR A 345 -0.59 7.18 3.44
N VAL A 346 -1.18 6.77 2.30
CA VAL A 346 -0.72 7.20 0.96
C VAL A 346 -0.61 8.73 0.88
N HIS A 347 -1.56 9.47 1.47
CA HIS A 347 -1.54 10.94 1.48
C HIS A 347 -0.31 11.52 2.19
N LYS A 348 0.09 10.94 3.31
CA LYS A 348 1.26 11.39 4.07
C LYS A 348 2.59 10.90 3.49
N TYR A 349 2.52 9.90 2.62
CA TYR A 349 3.68 9.45 1.85
C TYR A 349 3.96 10.31 0.62
N GLN A 350 3.07 11.22 0.25
CA GLN A 350 3.36 12.17 -0.83
C GLN A 350 4.59 13.02 -0.46
N GLY A 351 5.53 13.18 -1.39
CA GLY A 351 6.84 13.79 -1.12
C GLY A 351 7.88 12.88 -0.43
N ARG A 352 7.49 11.70 0.08
CA ARG A 352 8.43 10.72 0.68
C ARG A 352 8.64 9.53 -0.25
N GLU A 353 9.68 8.76 0.03
CA GLU A 353 10.01 7.55 -0.73
C GLU A 353 10.69 6.52 0.17
N LYS A 354 10.65 5.25 -0.22
CA LYS A 354 11.30 4.13 0.46
C LYS A 354 11.90 3.17 -0.55
N ASP A 355 12.89 2.40 -0.15
CA ASP A 355 13.45 1.36 -1.02
C ASP A 355 12.40 0.32 -1.34
N ILE A 356 11.68 -0.14 -0.32
CA ILE A 356 10.60 -1.11 -0.43
C ILE A 356 9.30 -0.47 0.06
N ILE A 357 8.26 -0.53 -0.76
CA ILE A 357 6.89 -0.17 -0.37
C ILE A 357 6.04 -1.42 -0.34
N ILE A 358 5.39 -1.65 0.80
CA ILE A 358 4.32 -2.63 0.97
C ILE A 358 3.00 -1.86 0.93
N LEU A 359 2.24 -2.03 -0.14
CA LEU A 359 0.93 -1.40 -0.33
C LEU A 359 -0.17 -2.34 0.17
N SER A 360 -0.76 -2.00 1.31
CA SER A 360 -1.90 -2.69 1.92
C SER A 360 -3.21 -2.06 1.46
N THR A 361 -4.06 -2.82 0.80
CA THR A 361 -5.31 -2.31 0.19
C THR A 361 -6.50 -2.33 1.13
N VAL A 362 -6.46 -3.14 2.18
CA VAL A 362 -7.42 -3.26 3.28
C VAL A 362 -8.77 -3.88 2.93
N LEU A 363 -9.24 -3.73 1.68
CA LEU A 363 -10.59 -4.12 1.27
C LEU A 363 -10.73 -5.61 0.99
N ASP A 364 -11.95 -6.11 1.17
CA ASP A 364 -12.38 -7.46 0.84
C ASP A 364 -13.80 -7.48 0.25
N LYS A 365 -14.37 -8.67 0.04
CA LYS A 365 -15.70 -8.87 -0.56
C LYS A 365 -16.86 -8.17 0.16
N LYS A 366 -16.72 -7.81 1.43
CA LYS A 366 -17.75 -7.09 2.20
C LYS A 366 -17.62 -5.58 2.13
N SER A 367 -16.51 -5.09 1.60
CA SER A 367 -16.25 -3.67 1.49
C SER A 367 -17.24 -2.99 0.54
N GLY A 368 -17.83 -1.90 0.97
CA GLY A 368 -18.81 -1.15 0.19
C GLY A 368 -18.21 -0.42 -1.02
N ARG A 369 -19.05 -0.04 -1.98
CA ARG A 369 -18.62 0.67 -3.21
C ARG A 369 -17.86 1.97 -2.93
N ASN A 370 -18.26 2.73 -1.92
CA ASN A 370 -17.59 3.99 -1.57
C ASN A 370 -16.14 3.76 -1.15
N HIS A 371 -15.87 2.67 -0.42
CA HIS A 371 -14.53 2.29 -0.02
C HIS A 371 -13.70 1.85 -1.23
N LEU A 372 -14.31 1.12 -2.17
CA LEU A 372 -13.66 0.75 -3.41
C LEU A 372 -13.25 1.99 -4.22
N HIS A 373 -14.17 2.95 -4.42
CA HIS A 373 -13.85 4.19 -5.14
C HIS A 373 -12.69 4.97 -4.51
N PHE A 374 -12.59 4.95 -3.18
CA PHE A 374 -11.50 5.61 -2.47
C PHE A 374 -10.15 4.91 -2.66
N VAL A 375 -10.11 3.57 -2.53
CA VAL A 375 -8.86 2.81 -2.66
C VAL A 375 -8.41 2.68 -4.12
N ASP A 376 -9.36 2.57 -5.04
CA ASP A 376 -9.13 2.42 -6.48
C ASP A 376 -9.09 3.77 -7.22
N ASP A 377 -8.85 4.87 -6.48
CA ASP A 377 -8.70 6.21 -7.05
C ASP A 377 -7.38 6.29 -7.85
N PRO A 378 -7.40 6.82 -9.09
CA PRO A 378 -6.22 6.87 -9.96
C PRO A 378 -5.06 7.66 -9.36
N HIS A 379 -5.33 8.76 -8.65
CA HIS A 379 -4.29 9.58 -8.03
C HIS A 379 -3.66 8.87 -6.84
N LEU A 380 -4.49 8.18 -6.05
CA LEU A 380 -4.03 7.40 -4.90
C LEU A 380 -3.14 6.24 -5.36
N VAL A 381 -3.56 5.47 -6.37
CA VAL A 381 -2.78 4.35 -6.91
C VAL A 381 -1.47 4.85 -7.53
N ASN A 382 -1.52 5.93 -8.31
CA ASN A 382 -0.33 6.53 -8.91
C ASN A 382 0.71 6.96 -7.85
N VAL A 383 0.25 7.65 -6.80
CA VAL A 383 1.13 8.07 -5.71
C VAL A 383 1.68 6.85 -4.98
N ALA A 384 0.85 5.88 -4.59
CA ALA A 384 1.30 4.71 -3.85
C ALA A 384 2.41 3.93 -4.59
N VAL A 385 2.23 3.69 -5.89
CA VAL A 385 3.22 2.98 -6.73
C VAL A 385 4.51 3.77 -6.85
N SER A 386 4.43 5.08 -7.12
CA SER A 386 5.59 5.94 -7.35
C SER A 386 6.41 6.27 -6.09
N ARG A 387 6.05 5.74 -4.92
CA ARG A 387 6.84 5.86 -3.67
C ARG A 387 7.92 4.79 -3.52
N ALA A 388 7.83 3.68 -4.27
CA ALA A 388 8.79 2.58 -4.21
C ALA A 388 10.01 2.88 -5.09
N ARG A 389 11.20 2.89 -4.50
CA ARG A 389 12.44 3.08 -5.27
C ARG A 389 12.90 1.79 -5.93
N LYS A 390 13.02 0.69 -5.16
CA LYS A 390 13.58 -0.58 -5.61
C LYS A 390 12.53 -1.68 -5.75
N LYS A 391 11.57 -1.75 -4.81
CA LYS A 391 10.58 -2.83 -4.80
C LYS A 391 9.20 -2.35 -4.37
N LEU A 392 8.19 -2.73 -5.12
CA LEU A 392 6.78 -2.58 -4.80
C LEU A 392 6.17 -3.95 -4.52
N ILE A 393 5.59 -4.11 -3.35
CA ILE A 393 4.83 -5.29 -2.93
C ILE A 393 3.38 -4.87 -2.76
N VAL A 394 2.47 -5.46 -3.50
CA VAL A 394 1.04 -5.21 -3.39
C VAL A 394 0.41 -6.35 -2.59
N ASP A 395 -0.02 -6.05 -1.37
CA ASP A 395 -0.71 -6.98 -0.46
C ASP A 395 -2.22 -6.72 -0.52
N THR A 396 -2.99 -7.70 -1.03
CA THR A 396 -4.37 -7.44 -1.45
C THR A 396 -5.25 -8.68 -1.52
N ASP A 397 -6.57 -8.51 -1.31
CA ASP A 397 -7.59 -9.47 -1.78
C ASP A 397 -7.69 -9.37 -3.32
N HIS A 398 -6.83 -10.15 -3.98
CA HIS A 398 -6.73 -10.17 -5.43
C HIS A 398 -8.08 -10.44 -6.11
N ASP A 399 -8.86 -11.43 -5.63
CA ASP A 399 -10.12 -11.81 -6.24
C ASP A 399 -11.15 -10.66 -6.21
N TYR A 400 -11.14 -9.89 -5.12
CA TYR A 400 -12.00 -8.72 -4.97
C TYR A 400 -11.67 -7.64 -6.02
N PHE A 401 -10.40 -7.25 -6.12
CA PHE A 401 -9.98 -6.20 -7.06
C PHE A 401 -10.05 -6.64 -8.52
N MET A 402 -9.78 -7.91 -8.82
CA MET A 402 -9.97 -8.45 -10.19
C MET A 402 -11.42 -8.34 -10.65
N LYS A 403 -12.37 -8.52 -9.75
CA LYS A 403 -13.81 -8.45 -10.06
C LYS A 403 -14.36 -7.03 -10.06
N HIS A 404 -13.92 -6.17 -9.15
CA HIS A 404 -14.56 -4.89 -8.85
C HIS A 404 -13.66 -3.68 -9.11
N GLY A 405 -12.33 -3.83 -9.04
CA GLY A 405 -11.37 -2.77 -9.26
C GLY A 405 -11.21 -2.38 -10.73
N LYS A 406 -10.61 -1.22 -10.94
CA LYS A 406 -10.20 -0.68 -12.25
C LYS A 406 -8.68 -0.43 -12.25
N HIS A 407 -8.21 0.49 -11.41
CA HIS A 407 -6.79 0.87 -11.35
C HIS A 407 -5.95 -0.17 -10.62
N MET A 408 -6.44 -0.70 -9.49
CA MET A 408 -5.80 -1.78 -8.76
C MET A 408 -5.82 -3.09 -9.56
N ARG A 409 -6.91 -3.40 -10.27
CA ARG A 409 -6.95 -4.53 -11.20
C ARG A 409 -5.88 -4.42 -12.28
N ASP A 410 -5.74 -3.25 -12.88
CA ASP A 410 -4.75 -3.02 -13.94
C ASP A 410 -3.32 -3.11 -13.37
N LEU A 411 -3.08 -2.70 -12.10
CA LEU A 411 -1.81 -2.89 -11.41
C LEU A 411 -1.50 -4.38 -11.17
N CYS A 412 -2.48 -5.15 -10.69
CA CYS A 412 -2.33 -6.60 -10.53
C CYS A 412 -1.99 -7.29 -11.87
N HIS A 413 -2.73 -6.97 -12.94
CA HIS A 413 -2.44 -7.48 -14.29
C HIS A 413 -1.05 -7.08 -14.78
N TYR A 414 -0.64 -5.83 -14.52
CA TYR A 414 0.68 -5.35 -14.90
C TYR A 414 1.79 -6.16 -14.20
N ILE A 415 1.66 -6.40 -12.88
CA ILE A 415 2.62 -7.22 -12.14
C ILE A 415 2.66 -8.66 -12.69
N GLN A 416 1.49 -9.28 -12.86
CA GLN A 416 1.38 -10.64 -13.40
C GLN A 416 2.03 -10.75 -14.79
N TYR A 417 1.77 -9.81 -15.67
CA TYR A 417 2.33 -9.79 -17.01
C TYR A 417 3.85 -9.61 -17.02
N HIS A 418 4.36 -8.64 -16.26
CA HIS A 418 5.79 -8.33 -16.21
C HIS A 418 6.62 -9.43 -15.56
N THR A 419 6.05 -10.11 -14.57
CA THR A 419 6.74 -11.17 -13.84
C THR A 419 6.44 -12.56 -14.37
N LEU A 420 5.57 -12.70 -15.37
CA LEU A 420 5.06 -13.98 -15.87
C LEU A 420 4.58 -14.87 -14.70
N ASP A 421 3.86 -14.28 -13.77
CA ASP A 421 3.37 -14.86 -12.51
C ASP A 421 4.45 -15.38 -11.55
N SER A 422 5.74 -15.25 -11.86
CA SER A 422 6.83 -15.75 -11.00
C SER A 422 6.98 -14.98 -9.67
N GLN A 423 6.39 -13.80 -9.57
CA GLN A 423 6.36 -12.96 -8.37
C GLN A 423 4.94 -12.78 -7.82
N VAL A 424 4.05 -13.70 -8.16
CA VAL A 424 2.71 -13.79 -7.59
C VAL A 424 2.74 -14.83 -6.48
N ILE A 425 2.56 -14.39 -5.25
CA ILE A 425 2.65 -15.24 -4.06
C ILE A 425 1.27 -15.34 -3.43
N GLU A 426 0.81 -16.56 -3.18
CA GLU A 426 -0.38 -16.81 -2.37
C GLU A 426 0.03 -16.97 -0.91
N SER A 427 -0.59 -16.21 -0.02
CA SER A 427 -0.30 -16.29 1.40
C SER A 427 -0.79 -17.61 2.00
N ASP A 428 0.02 -18.16 2.90
CA ASP A 428 -0.33 -19.30 3.73
C ASP A 428 -1.04 -18.91 5.03
N ILE A 429 -1.07 -17.62 5.34
CA ILE A 429 -1.73 -17.09 6.53
C ILE A 429 -3.24 -17.16 6.37
N ILE A 430 -3.87 -18.03 7.15
CA ILE A 430 -5.32 -18.25 7.20
C ILE A 430 -5.83 -18.09 8.63
N SER A 431 -7.14 -17.94 8.78
CA SER A 431 -7.81 -17.99 10.08
C SER A 431 -8.88 -19.07 10.09
N VAL A 432 -8.93 -19.86 11.14
CA VAL A 432 -10.03 -20.82 11.32
C VAL A 432 -11.38 -20.12 11.45
N PHE A 433 -11.40 -18.88 11.91
CA PHE A 433 -12.60 -18.05 12.03
C PHE A 433 -13.16 -17.58 10.67
N ASP A 434 -12.45 -17.81 9.56
CA ASP A 434 -13.04 -17.62 8.22
C ASP A 434 -14.24 -18.55 8.00
N LEU A 435 -14.32 -19.66 8.74
CA LEU A 435 -15.48 -20.56 8.75
C LEU A 435 -16.76 -19.92 9.35
N LEU A 436 -16.66 -18.84 10.11
CA LEU A 436 -17.82 -18.04 10.54
C LEU A 436 -18.55 -17.40 9.36
N TYR A 437 -17.82 -17.20 8.26
CA TYR A 437 -18.27 -16.57 7.03
C TYR A 437 -18.25 -17.61 5.91
N LYS A 438 -19.10 -17.48 4.92
CA LYS A 438 -19.18 -18.42 3.78
C LYS A 438 -18.04 -18.18 2.74
N ASN A 439 -16.89 -17.73 3.19
CA ASN A 439 -15.74 -17.43 2.34
C ASN A 439 -14.45 -17.80 3.10
N TYR A 440 -13.87 -18.95 2.76
CA TYR A 440 -12.69 -19.50 3.42
C TYR A 440 -11.83 -20.30 2.44
N SER A 441 -10.58 -20.51 2.81
CA SER A 441 -9.62 -21.31 2.05
C SER A 441 -10.01 -22.80 2.05
N ASP A 442 -9.71 -23.49 0.95
CA ASP A 442 -9.91 -24.93 0.82
C ASP A 442 -9.17 -25.74 1.90
N LYS A 443 -8.11 -25.18 2.48
CA LYS A 443 -7.37 -25.75 3.61
C LYS A 443 -8.26 -26.00 4.85
N LEU A 444 -9.34 -25.22 5.01
CA LEU A 444 -10.27 -25.34 6.13
C LEU A 444 -11.42 -26.34 5.90
N LYS A 445 -11.54 -26.95 4.73
CA LYS A 445 -12.63 -27.91 4.43
C LYS A 445 -12.67 -29.10 5.38
N LYS A 446 -11.51 -29.62 5.78
CA LYS A 446 -11.42 -30.76 6.74
C LYS A 446 -11.94 -30.33 8.10
N LEU A 447 -11.57 -29.16 8.59
CA LEU A 447 -12.03 -28.63 9.86
C LEU A 447 -13.53 -28.35 9.83
N GLN A 448 -14.03 -27.78 8.73
CA GLN A 448 -15.46 -27.56 8.55
C GLN A 448 -16.29 -28.85 8.67
N ALA A 449 -15.82 -29.97 8.11
CA ALA A 449 -16.51 -31.25 8.18
C ALA A 449 -16.56 -31.84 9.60
N ARG A 450 -15.73 -31.36 10.52
CA ARG A 450 -15.68 -31.81 11.94
C ARG A 450 -16.44 -30.90 12.89
N LEU A 451 -17.03 -29.78 12.39
CA LEU A 451 -17.77 -28.86 13.24
C LEU A 451 -18.99 -29.56 13.86
N SER A 452 -19.12 -29.43 15.17
CA SER A 452 -20.22 -29.89 15.98
C SER A 452 -20.66 -28.80 16.95
N ASP A 453 -21.89 -28.86 17.44
CA ASP A 453 -22.47 -27.84 18.31
C ASP A 453 -22.21 -28.22 19.78
N HIS A 454 -21.11 -27.73 20.35
CA HIS A 454 -20.75 -27.88 21.78
C HIS A 454 -21.03 -26.62 22.59
N SER A 455 -21.09 -25.46 21.94
CA SER A 455 -21.39 -24.15 22.53
C SER A 455 -22.43 -23.42 21.67
N GLN A 456 -23.14 -22.49 22.30
CA GLN A 456 -24.02 -21.55 21.59
C GLN A 456 -23.24 -20.59 20.66
N PHE A 457 -21.94 -20.43 20.88
CA PHE A 457 -21.09 -19.57 20.07
C PHE A 457 -20.33 -20.38 19.01
N ARG A 458 -20.60 -20.07 17.76
CA ARG A 458 -19.98 -20.77 16.62
C ARG A 458 -18.45 -20.64 16.58
N SER A 459 -17.89 -19.53 17.09
CA SER A 459 -16.44 -19.33 17.19
C SER A 459 -15.78 -20.32 18.14
N GLU A 460 -16.43 -20.63 19.26
CA GLU A 460 -15.95 -21.65 20.22
C GLU A 460 -16.03 -23.05 19.61
N ASN A 461 -17.11 -23.38 18.89
CA ASN A 461 -17.24 -24.66 18.21
C ASN A 461 -16.13 -24.88 17.17
N ILE A 462 -15.69 -23.83 16.48
CA ILE A 462 -14.56 -23.88 15.55
C ILE A 462 -13.25 -24.18 16.28
N VAL A 463 -12.98 -23.50 17.40
CA VAL A 463 -11.78 -23.75 18.21
C VAL A 463 -11.83 -25.12 18.86
N HIS A 464 -12.99 -25.59 19.28
CA HIS A 464 -13.18 -26.95 19.80
C HIS A 464 -12.74 -28.01 18.76
N ALA A 465 -13.27 -27.93 17.54
CA ALA A 465 -12.89 -28.83 16.45
C ALA A 465 -11.39 -28.72 16.08
N LEU A 466 -10.81 -27.52 16.16
CA LEU A 466 -9.38 -27.32 15.94
C LEU A 466 -8.53 -27.99 17.02
N LEU A 467 -8.93 -27.87 18.29
CA LEU A 467 -8.25 -28.54 19.41
C LEU A 467 -8.33 -30.06 19.31
N GLU A 468 -9.48 -30.62 18.92
CA GLU A 468 -9.61 -32.05 18.65
C GLU A 468 -8.66 -32.53 17.54
N ASP A 469 -8.54 -31.71 16.46
CA ASP A 469 -7.62 -32.06 15.37
C ASP A 469 -6.15 -32.01 15.82
N ILE A 470 -5.73 -30.95 16.52
CA ILE A 470 -4.36 -30.79 17.00
C ILE A 470 -3.99 -31.87 18.02
N LEU A 471 -4.83 -32.09 19.05
CA LEU A 471 -4.53 -32.99 20.15
C LEU A 471 -4.72 -34.48 19.77
N SER A 472 -5.29 -34.76 18.61
CA SER A 472 -5.31 -36.13 18.02
C SER A 472 -3.99 -36.51 17.37
N ARG A 473 -3.08 -35.55 17.13
CA ARG A 473 -1.76 -35.83 16.54
C ARG A 473 -0.85 -36.54 17.55
N PRO A 474 -0.03 -37.50 17.13
CA PRO A 474 0.84 -38.27 18.03
C PRO A 474 1.72 -37.39 18.92
N GLU A 475 2.24 -36.27 18.38
CA GLU A 475 3.14 -35.34 19.07
C GLU A 475 2.48 -34.66 20.29
N TYR A 476 1.15 -34.48 20.26
CA TYR A 476 0.40 -33.76 21.29
C TYR A 476 -0.58 -34.66 22.05
N SER A 477 -0.46 -35.98 21.88
CA SER A 477 -1.34 -36.98 22.49
C SER A 477 -1.34 -36.96 24.03
N ASP A 478 -0.31 -36.38 24.66
CA ASP A 478 -0.22 -36.19 26.11
C ASP A 478 -1.10 -35.05 26.65
N PHE A 479 -1.67 -34.24 25.78
CA PHE A 479 -2.54 -33.15 26.17
C PHE A 479 -4.01 -33.53 25.98
N THR A 480 -4.85 -32.87 26.77
CA THR A 480 -6.32 -32.89 26.65
C THR A 480 -6.87 -31.51 26.96
N PHE A 481 -8.12 -31.24 26.65
CA PHE A 481 -8.75 -29.97 26.98
C PHE A 481 -10.13 -30.17 27.62
N VAL A 482 -10.56 -29.13 28.34
CA VAL A 482 -11.91 -28.97 28.88
C VAL A 482 -12.43 -27.61 28.46
N ALA A 483 -13.68 -27.57 27.98
CA ALA A 483 -14.34 -26.34 27.58
C ALA A 483 -15.08 -25.69 28.77
N GLN A 484 -15.26 -24.36 28.71
CA GLN A 484 -16.08 -23.55 29.62
C GLN A 484 -15.73 -23.77 31.10
N VAL A 485 -14.46 -23.57 31.45
CA VAL A 485 -13.96 -23.78 32.81
C VAL A 485 -14.05 -22.49 33.63
N ARG A 486 -14.67 -22.55 34.80
CA ARG A 486 -14.73 -21.39 35.73
C ARG A 486 -13.35 -21.05 36.26
N LEU A 487 -13.07 -19.73 36.44
CA LEU A 487 -11.79 -19.29 36.98
C LEU A 487 -11.57 -19.82 38.39
N HIS A 488 -12.64 -19.89 39.20
CA HIS A 488 -12.60 -20.50 40.53
C HIS A 488 -11.98 -21.91 40.53
N ASP A 489 -12.33 -22.74 39.55
CA ASP A 489 -11.87 -24.14 39.48
C ASP A 489 -10.39 -24.23 39.06
N ILE A 490 -9.88 -23.22 38.36
CA ILE A 490 -8.48 -23.11 37.99
C ILE A 490 -7.62 -22.65 39.18
N PHE A 491 -8.04 -21.59 39.86
CA PHE A 491 -7.19 -20.89 40.82
C PHE A 491 -7.31 -21.41 42.26
N ARG A 492 -8.37 -22.11 42.64
CA ARG A 492 -8.55 -22.72 43.95
C ARG A 492 -8.15 -24.21 44.00
N ASN A 493 -7.75 -24.81 42.93
CA ASN A 493 -7.25 -26.17 42.93
C ASN A 493 -5.86 -26.21 43.62
N PRO A 494 -5.65 -27.01 44.65
CA PRO A 494 -4.36 -27.09 45.40
C PRO A 494 -3.17 -27.47 44.53
N ASN A 495 -3.39 -28.08 43.36
CA ASN A 495 -2.33 -28.38 42.39
C ASN A 495 -1.86 -27.16 41.58
N PHE A 496 -2.54 -26.01 41.69
CA PHE A 496 -2.28 -24.80 40.89
C PHE A 496 -1.91 -23.56 41.73
N ALA A 497 -2.14 -23.59 43.05
CA ALA A 497 -2.05 -22.42 43.89
C ALA A 497 -0.96 -22.46 44.93
N ASN A 498 0.09 -21.69 44.74
CA ASN A 498 0.81 -21.03 45.87
C ASN A 498 0.03 -19.73 46.19
N THR A 499 -1.11 -19.83 46.84
CA THR A 499 -1.99 -18.70 47.08
C THR A 499 -1.81 -18.12 48.48
N GLY A 500 -1.16 -16.97 48.52
CA GLY A 500 -1.32 -16.02 49.61
C GLY A 500 -2.64 -15.26 49.47
N SER A 501 -3.30 -15.02 50.57
CA SER A 501 -4.58 -14.33 50.73
C SER A 501 -4.73 -13.05 49.92
N SER A 502 -5.85 -12.89 49.18
CA SER A 502 -6.20 -11.67 48.46
C SER A 502 -7.69 -11.36 48.43
N HIS A 503 -7.95 -10.12 48.46
CA HIS A 503 -9.14 -9.25 48.46
C HIS A 503 -10.49 -9.77 47.91
N ASP A 504 -11.59 -9.35 48.54
CA ASP A 504 -12.98 -9.73 48.27
C ASP A 504 -13.47 -9.50 46.81
N MET A 505 -13.04 -8.44 46.12
CA MET A 505 -13.44 -8.14 44.75
C MET A 505 -12.89 -9.16 43.71
N GLU A 506 -11.69 -9.68 43.94
CA GLU A 506 -11.08 -10.70 43.07
C GLU A 506 -11.81 -12.04 43.21
N ASN A 507 -12.23 -12.40 44.40
CA ASN A 507 -12.98 -13.61 44.69
C ASN A 507 -14.36 -13.62 44.00
N ASP A 508 -15.09 -12.48 44.06
CA ASP A 508 -16.42 -12.34 43.38
C ASP A 508 -16.27 -12.45 41.84
N TYR A 509 -15.15 -11.98 41.27
CA TYR A 509 -14.87 -12.13 39.84
C TYR A 509 -14.51 -13.56 39.46
N LEU A 510 -13.70 -14.24 40.27
CA LEU A 510 -13.31 -15.65 40.04
C LEU A 510 -14.51 -16.60 40.04
N ASP A 511 -15.49 -16.33 40.87
CA ASP A 511 -16.69 -17.16 40.97
C ASP A 511 -17.67 -17.01 39.79
N LYS A 512 -17.63 -15.86 39.10
CA LYS A 512 -18.57 -15.51 38.01
C LYS A 512 -17.94 -15.65 36.61
N ALA A 513 -16.61 -15.59 36.49
CA ALA A 513 -15.93 -15.63 35.22
C ALA A 513 -15.46 -17.04 34.83
N SER A 514 -15.41 -17.30 33.53
CA SER A 514 -14.89 -18.55 32.95
C SER A 514 -13.90 -18.26 31.83
N VAL A 515 -13.16 -19.26 31.41
CA VAL A 515 -12.39 -19.29 30.17
C VAL A 515 -12.98 -20.32 29.23
N ASP A 516 -12.85 -20.08 27.93
CA ASP A 516 -13.50 -20.94 26.92
C ASP A 516 -12.90 -22.33 26.87
N PHE A 517 -11.56 -22.44 27.00
CA PHE A 517 -10.87 -23.75 27.03
C PHE A 517 -9.69 -23.70 28.01
N VAL A 518 -9.44 -24.84 28.65
CA VAL A 518 -8.23 -25.10 29.43
C VAL A 518 -7.58 -26.36 28.91
N ILE A 519 -6.28 -26.26 28.62
CA ILE A 519 -5.45 -27.38 28.17
C ILE A 519 -4.73 -27.95 29.39
N TYR A 520 -4.78 -29.27 29.54
CA TYR A 520 -4.15 -30.03 30.60
C TYR A 520 -3.20 -31.09 30.04
N ARG A 521 -2.14 -31.43 30.78
CA ARG A 521 -1.40 -32.68 30.56
C ARG A 521 -2.16 -33.86 31.18
N LYS A 522 -2.36 -34.92 30.44
CA LYS A 522 -3.02 -36.16 30.92
C LYS A 522 -2.28 -36.76 32.11
N CYS A 523 -0.93 -36.79 32.08
CA CYS A 523 -0.14 -37.24 33.18
C CYS A 523 -0.15 -36.23 34.34
N GLY A 524 -0.76 -36.59 35.46
CA GLY A 524 -0.88 -35.74 36.63
C GLY A 524 -1.90 -34.63 36.59
N ASN A 525 -2.73 -34.58 35.52
CA ASN A 525 -3.79 -33.61 35.32
C ASN A 525 -3.30 -32.13 35.54
N ARG A 526 -2.13 -31.79 34.99
CA ARG A 526 -1.48 -30.51 35.19
C ARG A 526 -1.95 -29.47 34.19
N PHE A 527 -2.31 -28.29 34.68
CA PHE A 527 -2.64 -27.14 33.85
C PHE A 527 -1.47 -26.80 32.91
N ALA A 528 -1.76 -26.61 31.63
CA ALA A 528 -0.80 -26.19 30.63
C ALA A 528 -1.01 -24.71 30.27
N PHE A 529 -2.15 -24.36 29.75
CA PHE A 529 -2.57 -22.98 29.47
C PHE A 529 -4.07 -22.90 29.22
N ALA A 530 -4.64 -21.71 29.33
CA ALA A 530 -6.02 -21.42 28.98
C ALA A 530 -6.12 -20.78 27.59
N ILE A 531 -7.28 -20.94 26.94
CA ILE A 531 -7.59 -20.24 25.66
C ILE A 531 -8.88 -19.45 25.86
N GLU A 532 -8.85 -18.22 25.37
CA GLU A 532 -10.00 -17.32 25.28
C GLU A 532 -10.26 -16.96 23.82
N VAL A 533 -11.50 -17.07 23.37
CA VAL A 533 -11.93 -16.74 21.99
C VAL A 533 -12.59 -15.38 21.99
N ASP A 534 -11.84 -14.36 21.61
CA ASP A 534 -12.29 -12.97 21.67
C ASP A 534 -13.12 -12.61 20.42
N GLY A 535 -14.45 -12.54 20.58
CA GLY A 535 -15.36 -12.13 19.50
C GLY A 535 -15.24 -10.64 19.17
N PHE A 536 -14.94 -10.29 17.92
CA PHE A 536 -14.78 -8.90 17.47
C PHE A 536 -15.92 -7.97 17.89
N ALA A 537 -17.17 -8.42 17.74
CA ALA A 537 -18.34 -7.60 18.04
C ALA A 537 -18.47 -7.26 19.53
N PHE A 538 -17.95 -8.11 20.42
CA PHE A 538 -18.07 -7.96 21.87
C PHE A 538 -16.87 -7.25 22.49
N HIS A 539 -15.67 -7.44 21.97
CA HIS A 539 -14.44 -6.98 22.62
C HIS A 539 -13.94 -5.61 22.09
N GLU A 540 -13.89 -5.38 20.79
CA GLU A 540 -13.36 -4.09 20.28
C GLU A 540 -14.34 -2.91 20.43
N ASN A 541 -15.63 -3.17 20.61
CA ASN A 541 -16.68 -2.16 20.64
C ASN A 541 -17.35 -1.98 22.02
N ASN A 542 -16.87 -2.68 23.08
CA ASN A 542 -17.44 -2.61 24.42
C ASN A 542 -16.37 -2.30 25.48
N PRO A 543 -16.38 -1.08 26.08
CA PRO A 543 -15.39 -0.68 27.10
C PRO A 543 -15.44 -1.51 28.38
N GLU A 544 -16.62 -1.97 28.80
CA GLU A 544 -16.76 -2.81 29.99
C GLU A 544 -16.11 -4.17 29.78
N GLN A 545 -16.29 -4.75 28.60
CA GLN A 545 -15.66 -6.02 28.25
C GLN A 545 -14.13 -5.90 28.20
N LEU A 546 -13.60 -4.81 27.61
CA LEU A 546 -12.16 -4.54 27.63
C LEU A 546 -11.59 -4.44 29.04
N THR A 547 -12.37 -3.92 29.98
CA THR A 547 -11.96 -3.83 31.39
C THR A 547 -11.92 -5.21 32.04
N ARG A 548 -12.92 -6.05 31.80
CA ARG A 548 -13.00 -7.44 32.27
C ARG A 548 -11.84 -8.28 31.69
N ASP A 549 -11.54 -8.09 30.41
CA ASP A 549 -10.45 -8.80 29.75
C ASP A 549 -9.07 -8.45 30.33
N ARG A 550 -8.85 -7.17 30.63
CA ARG A 550 -7.64 -6.72 31.33
C ARG A 550 -7.53 -7.29 32.74
N LEU A 551 -8.63 -7.34 33.47
CA LEU A 551 -8.66 -7.93 34.79
C LEU A 551 -8.37 -9.43 34.74
N LYS A 552 -8.97 -10.16 33.79
CA LYS A 552 -8.70 -11.59 33.56
C LYS A 552 -7.22 -11.83 33.26
N GLN A 553 -6.63 -11.04 32.35
CA GLN A 553 -5.19 -11.13 32.02
C GLN A 553 -4.32 -10.88 33.27
N ALA A 554 -4.61 -9.81 34.03
CA ALA A 554 -3.85 -9.48 35.25
C ALA A 554 -3.90 -10.60 36.29
N ILE A 555 -5.03 -11.30 36.43
CA ILE A 555 -5.14 -12.44 37.33
C ILE A 555 -4.25 -13.61 36.85
N PHE A 556 -4.29 -13.98 35.57
CA PHE A 556 -3.43 -15.03 35.03
C PHE A 556 -1.95 -14.69 35.20
N ASP A 557 -1.54 -13.46 34.94
CA ASP A 557 -0.17 -12.98 35.10
C ASP A 557 0.28 -13.02 36.58
N LYS A 558 -0.61 -12.61 37.51
CA LYS A 558 -0.35 -12.66 38.97
C LYS A 558 -0.06 -14.06 39.47
N TYR A 559 -0.78 -15.05 38.96
CA TYR A 559 -0.58 -16.45 39.36
C TYR A 559 0.45 -17.20 38.49
N GLY A 560 1.08 -16.52 37.52
CA GLY A 560 2.10 -17.12 36.64
C GLY A 560 1.53 -18.15 35.64
N LEU A 561 0.21 -18.14 35.44
CA LEU A 561 -0.47 -19.03 34.48
C LEU A 561 -0.58 -18.35 33.10
N LYS A 562 -0.53 -19.15 32.06
CA LYS A 562 -0.59 -18.64 30.68
C LYS A 562 -2.01 -18.69 30.12
N ILE A 563 -2.43 -17.62 29.46
CA ILE A 563 -3.66 -17.53 28.70
C ILE A 563 -3.34 -17.11 27.25
N LEU A 564 -3.85 -17.85 26.29
CA LEU A 564 -3.77 -17.57 24.86
C LEU A 564 -5.08 -16.95 24.40
N ARG A 565 -5.02 -15.72 23.88
CA ARG A 565 -6.19 -15.05 23.30
C ARG A 565 -6.23 -15.25 21.81
N LEU A 566 -7.38 -15.69 21.31
CA LEU A 566 -7.64 -15.92 19.90
C LEU A 566 -8.74 -14.95 19.41
N PRO A 567 -8.35 -13.76 18.94
CA PRO A 567 -9.32 -12.78 18.42
C PRO A 567 -9.90 -13.28 17.09
N THR A 568 -11.23 -13.23 16.94
CA THR A 568 -11.92 -13.71 15.72
C THR A 568 -11.63 -12.90 14.46
N ASN A 569 -10.91 -11.82 14.57
CA ASN A 569 -10.37 -11.02 13.47
C ASN A 569 -8.86 -11.22 13.25
N GLY A 570 -8.25 -12.15 13.98
CA GLY A 570 -6.84 -12.51 13.84
C GLY A 570 -6.58 -13.53 12.73
N SER A 571 -5.39 -14.10 12.77
CA SER A 571 -4.95 -15.16 11.85
C SER A 571 -3.95 -16.09 12.54
N GLY A 572 -3.76 -17.30 11.97
CA GLY A 572 -2.73 -18.23 12.41
C GLY A 572 -3.04 -18.89 13.77
N GLU A 573 -4.30 -19.15 14.08
CA GLU A 573 -4.73 -19.71 15.36
C GLU A 573 -4.09 -21.06 15.62
N GLU A 574 -4.02 -21.92 14.60
CA GLU A 574 -3.38 -23.24 14.70
C GLU A 574 -1.90 -23.09 15.09
N GLN A 575 -1.15 -22.23 14.38
CA GLN A 575 0.27 -22.00 14.65
C GLN A 575 0.50 -21.44 16.07
N LYS A 576 -0.40 -20.57 16.54
CA LYS A 576 -0.31 -20.01 17.91
C LYS A 576 -0.52 -21.08 18.97
N ILE A 577 -1.48 -22.00 18.76
CA ILE A 577 -1.73 -23.13 19.68
C ILE A 577 -0.54 -24.08 19.66
N LEU A 578 -0.04 -24.47 18.47
CA LEU A 578 1.12 -25.34 18.33
C LEU A 578 2.36 -24.76 19.03
N ALA A 579 2.68 -23.48 18.75
CA ALA A 579 3.81 -22.80 19.40
C ALA A 579 3.70 -22.76 20.94
N MET A 580 2.48 -22.70 21.50
CA MET A 580 2.27 -22.75 22.94
C MET A 580 2.48 -24.16 23.46
N LEU A 581 1.97 -25.19 22.79
CA LEU A 581 2.18 -26.60 23.14
C LEU A 581 3.67 -26.96 23.11
N ASP A 582 4.39 -26.59 22.05
CA ASP A 582 5.82 -26.86 21.90
C ASP A 582 6.67 -26.23 23.01
N ARG A 583 6.38 -24.95 23.36
CA ARG A 583 7.03 -24.28 24.49
C ARG A 583 6.83 -25.00 25.82
N ILE A 584 5.63 -25.56 26.02
CA ILE A 584 5.32 -26.27 27.24
C ILE A 584 6.01 -27.63 27.25
N GLN A 585 6.07 -28.34 26.12
CA GLN A 585 6.85 -29.57 26.03
C GLN A 585 8.33 -29.35 26.33
N GLN A 586 8.93 -28.31 25.75
CA GLN A 586 10.36 -27.97 25.99
C GLN A 586 10.66 -27.56 27.44
N SER A 587 9.69 -26.95 28.14
CA SER A 587 9.91 -26.55 29.54
C SER A 587 9.91 -27.70 30.54
N TYR A 588 9.53 -28.89 30.11
CA TYR A 588 9.42 -30.11 30.95
C TYR A 588 10.31 -31.28 30.48
N GLY A 589 11.01 -31.13 29.34
CA GLY A 589 12.10 -32.01 28.93
C GLY A 589 13.44 -31.55 29.49
#